data_868323276faa8fd24f3abdb5253b72a2
#
_entry.id   868323276faa8fd24f3abdb5253b72a2
#
_cell.length_a   1.000
_cell.length_b   1.000
_cell.length_c   1.000
_cell.angle_alpha   90.00
_cell.angle_beta   90.00
_cell.angle_gamma   90.00
#
_symmetry.space_group_name_H-M   'P 1'
#
loop_
_entity.id
_entity.type
_entity.pdbx_description
1 polymer ?
#
loop_
_entity_poly.entity_id
_entity_poly.type
_entity_poly.pdbx_seq_one_letter_code
_entity_poly.pdbx_strand_id
1 'polypeptide(L)'
;MPKGDCYVANGRIVMQKISAKDAKKWVLCHGVGILQSDGKPFGHAWVEHGSSCIDKSNDKDIKLPKKVYYAIGNIPVKGYKIYKYSPEETGLAMVRNKHWGPWDLKPPR
;
A
#
# COMPACT_ATOMS: atom_id res chain seq x y z
N MET A 1 -8.12 17.51 5.65
CA MET A 1 -7.61 16.16 5.81
C MET A 1 -7.46 15.50 4.46
N PRO A 2 -6.24 15.24 4.01
CA PRO A 2 -6.08 14.59 2.72
C PRO A 2 -6.58 13.16 2.80
N LYS A 3 -7.62 12.86 2.08
CA LYS A 3 -8.12 11.51 1.96
C LYS A 3 -7.51 10.88 0.74
N GLY A 4 -7.16 9.62 0.86
CA GLY A 4 -6.71 8.87 -0.29
C GLY A 4 -5.28 9.15 -0.73
N ASP A 5 -4.46 9.79 0.11
CA ASP A 5 -3.07 10.00 -0.25
C ASP A 5 -2.21 8.76 -0.03
N CYS A 6 -2.78 7.66 0.47
CA CYS A 6 -2.01 6.45 0.74
C CYS A 6 -1.34 5.90 -0.52
N TYR A 7 -2.00 6.00 -1.65
CA TYR A 7 -1.44 5.51 -2.91
C TYR A 7 -0.21 6.33 -3.32
N VAL A 8 -0.32 7.64 -3.28
CA VAL A 8 0.80 8.48 -3.69
C VAL A 8 1.93 8.45 -2.66
N ALA A 9 1.60 8.57 -1.38
CA ALA A 9 2.62 8.59 -0.33
C ALA A 9 3.43 7.31 -0.31
N ASN A 10 2.76 6.18 -0.33
CA ASN A 10 3.43 4.88 -0.24
C ASN A 10 4.01 4.43 -1.58
N GLY A 11 3.36 4.78 -2.68
CA GLY A 11 3.90 4.50 -4.01
C GLY A 11 5.23 5.19 -4.26
N ARG A 12 5.37 6.43 -3.81
CA ARG A 12 6.63 7.16 -3.95
C ARG A 12 7.77 6.49 -3.20
N ILE A 13 7.49 5.97 -2.01
CA ILE A 13 8.51 5.28 -1.23
C ILE A 13 9.07 4.11 -2.03
N VAL A 14 8.20 3.27 -2.55
CA VAL A 14 8.62 2.06 -3.26
C VAL A 14 9.31 2.42 -4.57
N MET A 15 8.77 3.38 -5.32
CA MET A 15 9.37 3.77 -6.58
C MET A 15 10.81 4.27 -6.40
N GLN A 16 11.10 4.94 -5.29
CA GLN A 16 12.44 5.44 -5.00
C GLN A 16 13.44 4.32 -4.72
N LYS A 17 12.97 3.08 -4.52
CA LYS A 17 13.83 1.95 -4.20
C LYS A 17 14.28 1.15 -5.43
N ILE A 18 13.97 1.62 -6.63
CA ILE A 18 14.34 0.90 -7.86
C ILE A 18 15.82 0.55 -7.91
N SER A 19 16.68 1.48 -7.51
CA SER A 19 18.14 1.28 -7.54
C SER A 19 18.73 0.85 -6.20
N ALA A 20 17.89 0.56 -5.21
CA ALA A 20 18.38 0.15 -3.92
C ALA A 20 18.95 -1.27 -3.96
N LYS A 21 19.97 -1.53 -3.13
CA LYS A 21 20.55 -2.87 -3.07
C LYS A 21 19.54 -3.91 -2.64
N ASP A 22 18.62 -3.53 -1.78
CA ASP A 22 17.56 -4.41 -1.28
C ASP A 22 16.22 -4.17 -1.98
N ALA A 23 16.25 -3.73 -3.23
CA ALA A 23 15.03 -3.43 -3.98
C ALA A 23 14.00 -4.57 -3.92
N LYS A 24 14.48 -5.81 -3.94
CA LYS A 24 13.57 -6.97 -3.91
C LYS A 24 12.77 -7.09 -2.64
N LYS A 25 13.21 -6.43 -1.56
CA LYS A 25 12.49 -6.47 -0.28
C LYS A 25 11.42 -5.40 -0.16
N TRP A 26 11.37 -4.45 -1.10
CA TRP A 26 10.41 -3.36 -1.08
C TRP A 26 9.23 -3.71 -1.97
N VAL A 27 8.05 -3.70 -1.40
CA VAL A 27 6.81 -4.09 -2.10
C VAL A 27 5.73 -3.05 -1.80
N LEU A 28 5.08 -2.57 -2.86
CA LEU A 28 3.90 -1.73 -2.71
C LEU A 28 2.68 -2.65 -2.72
N CYS A 29 1.81 -2.49 -1.74
CA CYS A 29 0.60 -3.28 -1.63
C CYS A 29 -0.63 -2.42 -1.84
N HIS A 30 -1.54 -2.88 -2.68
CA HIS A 30 -2.88 -2.33 -2.83
C HIS A 30 -3.87 -3.39 -2.39
N GLY A 31 -4.67 -3.07 -1.40
CA GLY A 31 -5.62 -4.02 -0.85
C GLY A 31 -6.80 -3.33 -0.22
N VAL A 32 -7.56 -4.09 0.56
CA VAL A 32 -8.77 -3.60 1.19
C VAL A 32 -8.57 -3.61 2.69
N GLY A 33 -8.87 -2.48 3.33
CA GLY A 33 -8.99 -2.41 4.78
C GLY A 33 -10.47 -2.29 5.13
N ILE A 34 -10.79 -2.55 6.38
CA ILE A 34 -12.16 -2.43 6.87
C ILE A 34 -12.21 -1.31 7.89
N LEU A 35 -13.08 -0.33 7.66
CA LEU A 35 -13.23 0.79 8.58
C LEU A 35 -13.82 0.29 9.90
N GLN A 36 -13.21 0.72 11.01
CA GLN A 36 -13.70 0.33 12.33
C GLN A 36 -15.03 1.00 12.66
N SER A 37 -15.24 2.20 12.12
CA SER A 37 -16.42 2.99 12.47
C SER A 37 -17.72 2.37 11.94
N ASP A 38 -17.70 1.78 10.75
CA ASP A 38 -18.92 1.28 10.13
C ASP A 38 -18.77 -0.11 9.50
N GLY A 39 -17.60 -0.72 9.63
CA GLY A 39 -17.35 -2.04 9.08
C GLY A 39 -17.30 -2.10 7.57
N LYS A 40 -17.24 -0.96 6.89
CA LYS A 40 -17.23 -0.93 5.42
C LYS A 40 -15.83 -1.10 4.86
N PRO A 41 -15.70 -1.84 3.76
CA PRO A 41 -14.39 -1.98 3.11
C PRO A 41 -14.01 -0.72 2.34
N PHE A 42 -12.72 -0.46 2.28
CA PHE A 42 -12.19 0.66 1.51
C PHE A 42 -10.84 0.27 0.90
N GLY A 43 -10.49 0.90 -0.23
CA GLY A 43 -9.21 0.69 -0.86
C GLY A 43 -8.08 1.35 -0.08
N HIS A 44 -6.94 0.67 0.02
CA HIS A 44 -5.82 1.13 0.83
C HIS A 44 -4.51 0.69 0.21
N ALA A 45 -3.47 1.50 0.41
CA ALA A 45 -2.12 1.18 -0.04
C ALA A 45 -1.15 1.28 1.14
N TRP A 46 -0.17 0.39 1.15
CA TRP A 46 0.89 0.41 2.15
C TRP A 46 2.15 -0.20 1.55
N VAL A 47 3.24 -0.12 2.30
CA VAL A 47 4.54 -0.66 1.87
C VAL A 47 4.90 -1.85 2.75
N GLU A 48 5.44 -2.89 2.15
CA GLU A 48 6.06 -3.98 2.90
C GLU A 48 7.56 -3.96 2.62
N HIS A 49 8.34 -4.10 3.67
CA HIS A 49 9.79 -4.16 3.58
C HIS A 49 10.25 -5.28 4.51
N GLY A 50 10.61 -6.42 3.93
CA GLY A 50 10.91 -7.62 4.71
C GLY A 50 9.68 -8.04 5.50
N SER A 51 9.81 -8.14 6.81
CA SER A 51 8.71 -8.54 7.70
C SER A 51 7.96 -7.34 8.29
N SER A 52 8.28 -6.13 7.85
CA SER A 52 7.66 -4.90 8.36
C SER A 52 6.73 -4.29 7.33
N CYS A 53 5.72 -3.57 7.82
CA CYS A 53 4.90 -2.70 7.00
C CYS A 53 5.21 -1.24 7.32
N ILE A 54 5.22 -0.40 6.29
CA ILE A 54 5.47 1.03 6.40
C ILE A 54 4.28 1.75 5.80
N ASP A 55 3.79 2.78 6.49
CA ASP A 55 2.68 3.57 6.00
C ASP A 55 2.92 5.03 6.35
N LYS A 56 3.09 5.84 5.33
CA LYS A 56 3.30 7.28 5.49
C LYS A 56 2.14 8.11 4.98
N SER A 57 0.98 7.50 4.81
CA SER A 57 -0.21 8.23 4.40
C SER A 57 -0.67 9.18 5.50
N ASN A 58 -1.29 10.28 5.12
CA ASN A 58 -1.86 11.27 6.04
C ASN A 58 -0.83 11.77 7.07
N ASP A 59 0.41 12.00 6.62
CA ASP A 59 1.51 12.47 7.47
C ASP A 59 1.90 11.50 8.58
N LYS A 60 1.46 10.26 8.49
CA LYS A 60 1.88 9.22 9.42
C LYS A 60 3.30 8.77 9.11
N ASP A 61 3.95 8.23 10.12
CA ASP A 61 5.27 7.62 9.95
C ASP A 61 5.24 6.31 10.73
N ILE A 62 4.55 5.34 10.15
CA ILE A 62 4.32 4.05 10.79
C ILE A 62 5.27 3.01 10.23
N LYS A 63 5.92 2.28 11.12
CA LYS A 63 6.68 1.08 10.77
C LYS A 63 6.38 0.04 11.84
N LEU A 64 5.71 -1.03 11.45
CA LEU A 64 5.24 -2.07 12.36
C LEU A 64 5.51 -3.44 11.77
N PRO A 65 5.63 -4.46 12.61
CA PRO A 65 5.62 -5.84 12.10
C PRO A 65 4.34 -6.07 11.29
N LYS A 66 4.47 -6.87 10.23
CA LYS A 66 3.37 -7.09 9.29
C LYS A 66 2.08 -7.54 9.99
N LYS A 67 2.19 -8.48 10.94
CA LYS A 67 1.01 -8.98 11.65
C LYS A 67 0.31 -7.87 12.43
N VAL A 68 1.08 -6.98 13.04
CA VAL A 68 0.52 -5.88 13.84
C VAL A 68 -0.17 -4.89 12.93
N TYR A 69 0.49 -4.55 11.82
CA TYR A 69 -0.09 -3.59 10.88
C TYR A 69 -1.43 -4.10 10.31
N TYR A 70 -1.47 -5.38 9.90
CA TYR A 70 -2.69 -5.96 9.36
C TYR A 70 -3.82 -5.98 10.38
N ALA A 71 -3.49 -6.25 11.64
CA ALA A 71 -4.51 -6.26 12.69
C ALA A 71 -5.05 -4.86 12.96
N ILE A 72 -4.17 -3.87 13.09
CA ILE A 72 -4.58 -2.49 13.35
C ILE A 72 -5.38 -1.93 12.18
N GLY A 73 -4.95 -2.22 10.96
CA GLY A 73 -5.62 -1.71 9.77
C GLY A 73 -6.84 -2.49 9.37
N ASN A 74 -7.17 -3.56 10.12
CA ASN A 74 -8.29 -4.44 9.77
C ASN A 74 -8.20 -4.89 8.31
N ILE A 75 -7.01 -5.36 7.92
CA ILE A 75 -6.79 -5.85 6.56
C ILE A 75 -7.10 -7.34 6.55
N PRO A 76 -8.20 -7.77 5.89
CA PRO A 76 -8.56 -9.18 5.91
C PRO A 76 -7.57 -10.00 5.08
N VAL A 77 -7.26 -11.19 5.59
CA VAL A 77 -6.36 -12.11 4.88
C VAL A 77 -7.12 -12.99 3.90
N LYS A 78 -8.45 -12.99 3.95
CA LYS A 78 -9.30 -13.77 3.07
C LYS A 78 -10.40 -12.90 2.50
N GLY A 79 -10.85 -13.24 1.30
CA GLY A 79 -11.98 -12.56 0.68
C GLY A 79 -11.60 -11.38 -0.20
N TYR A 80 -10.42 -10.83 -0.02
CA TYR A 80 -9.94 -9.71 -0.83
C TYR A 80 -8.52 -9.97 -1.27
N LYS A 81 -8.23 -9.71 -2.53
CA LYS A 81 -6.90 -9.89 -3.07
C LYS A 81 -6.02 -8.69 -2.73
N ILE A 82 -4.79 -8.94 -2.36
CA ILE A 82 -3.77 -7.91 -2.19
C ILE A 82 -2.89 -7.93 -3.43
N TYR A 83 -2.83 -6.79 -4.12
CA TYR A 83 -1.99 -6.64 -5.31
C TYR A 83 -0.64 -6.10 -4.88
N LYS A 84 0.42 -6.79 -5.27
CA LYS A 84 1.78 -6.45 -4.85
C LYS A 84 2.62 -6.05 -6.05
N TYR A 85 3.36 -4.96 -5.88
CA TYR A 85 4.19 -4.40 -6.93
C TYR A 85 5.62 -4.20 -6.43
N SER A 86 6.59 -4.61 -7.24
CA SER A 86 7.99 -4.31 -7.00
C SER A 86 8.26 -2.82 -7.25
N PRO A 87 9.44 -2.30 -6.86
CA PRO A 87 9.78 -0.91 -7.22
C PRO A 87 9.70 -0.65 -8.71
N GLU A 88 10.20 -1.57 -9.53
CA GLU A 88 10.15 -1.40 -10.98
C GLU A 88 8.71 -1.42 -11.49
N GLU A 89 7.91 -2.38 -11.02
CA GLU A 89 6.51 -2.46 -11.41
C GLU A 89 5.73 -1.23 -10.98
N THR A 90 6.05 -0.69 -9.79
CA THR A 90 5.42 0.53 -9.30
C THR A 90 5.71 1.70 -10.23
N GLY A 91 6.97 1.86 -10.63
CA GLY A 91 7.35 2.93 -11.55
C GLY A 91 6.69 2.80 -12.90
N LEU A 92 6.67 1.60 -13.46
CA LEU A 92 6.05 1.35 -14.75
C LEU A 92 4.54 1.59 -14.71
N ALA A 93 3.88 1.14 -13.66
CA ALA A 93 2.45 1.34 -13.53
C ALA A 93 2.08 2.82 -13.40
N MET A 94 2.85 3.56 -12.63
CA MET A 94 2.61 4.99 -12.46
C MET A 94 2.76 5.74 -13.78
N VAL A 95 3.80 5.44 -14.54
CA VAL A 95 4.04 6.09 -15.83
C VAL A 95 2.96 5.72 -16.84
N ARG A 96 2.62 4.42 -16.89
CA ARG A 96 1.63 3.92 -17.84
C ARG A 96 0.24 4.48 -17.58
N ASN A 97 -0.15 4.52 -16.31
CA ASN A 97 -1.49 4.94 -15.92
C ASN A 97 -1.60 6.43 -15.62
N LYS A 98 -0.47 7.11 -15.44
CA LYS A 98 -0.39 8.54 -15.15
C LYS A 98 -1.06 8.93 -13.84
N HIS A 99 -1.14 7.96 -12.90
CA HIS A 99 -1.59 8.23 -11.54
C HIS A 99 -1.00 7.16 -10.61
N TRP A 100 -1.06 7.42 -9.32
CA TRP A 100 -0.40 6.59 -8.32
C TRP A 100 -1.20 5.37 -7.89
N GLY A 101 -2.40 5.20 -8.41
CA GLY A 101 -3.23 4.04 -8.09
C GLY A 101 -4.59 4.44 -7.52
N PRO A 102 -5.45 3.46 -7.29
CA PRO A 102 -5.18 2.05 -7.53
C PRO A 102 -5.14 1.72 -9.02
N TRP A 103 -4.41 0.66 -9.37
CA TRP A 103 -4.28 0.26 -10.77
C TRP A 103 -5.11 -0.98 -11.09
N ASP A 104 -4.88 -2.06 -10.37
CA ASP A 104 -5.59 -3.34 -10.57
C ASP A 104 -6.72 -3.51 -9.58
N LEU A 105 -6.52 -3.02 -8.37
CA LEU A 105 -7.54 -3.08 -7.34
C LEU A 105 -8.74 -2.24 -7.75
N LYS A 106 -9.92 -2.82 -7.64
CA LYS A 106 -11.17 -2.09 -7.80
C LYS A 106 -11.72 -1.85 -6.40
N PRO A 107 -11.53 -0.64 -5.86
CA PRO A 107 -11.99 -0.38 -4.48
C PRO A 107 -13.49 -0.58 -4.39
N PRO A 108 -13.98 -1.07 -3.25
CA PRO A 108 -15.40 -1.31 -3.07
C PRO A 108 -16.28 -0.06 -3.14
N ARG A 109 -15.67 1.10 -3.18
CA ARG A 109 -16.44 2.35 -3.19
C ARG A 109 -15.88 3.33 -4.16
#